data_67e1202ca3c318e836283952ce382e13
#
_entry.id   67e1202ca3c318e836283952ce382e13
#
_cell.length_a   1.000
_cell.length_b   1.000
_cell.length_c   1.000
_cell.angle_alpha   90.00
_cell.angle_beta   90.00
_cell.angle_gamma   90.00
#
_symmetry.space_group_name_H-M   'P 1'
#
loop_
_entity.id
_entity.type
_entity.pdbx_description
1 polymer ?
#
loop_
_entity_poly.entity_id
_entity_poly.type
_entity_poly.pdbx_seq_one_letter_code
_entity_poly.pdbx_strand_id
1 'polypeptide(L)'
;MSNAMKLCVSLDLPTAEENLNLVKEIKDFDVWLKVGFRSYIRDGKAFLEDLKAINPNFKIFLDLKLYDIPNTMADAAEEIAKFGLVDMFNVHASSGVKAMSTVMDRIKDIPNKPLVLAVTALTSFDNEAFKAVYNEDIASKATKFAIDTHKSGIDGVVCSAFESLDIKNNTSEEFITLCPGIRPFGEDAGDQKRVADIPFSKENKVDFIVVGRPIYKAENPKEVVSKILANI
;
A
#
# COMPACT_ATOMS: atom_id res chain seq x y z
N MET A 1 -13.76 4.56 17.56
CA MET A 1 -12.40 5.01 17.94
C MET A 1 -11.64 5.20 16.64
N SER A 2 -11.14 6.40 16.35
CA SER A 2 -10.29 6.63 15.18
C SER A 2 -9.07 5.69 15.32
N ASN A 3 -8.91 4.74 14.39
CA ASN A 3 -7.67 3.98 14.34
C ASN A 3 -6.52 4.96 14.08
N ALA A 4 -5.47 4.89 14.92
CA ALA A 4 -4.27 5.68 14.68
C ALA A 4 -3.70 5.34 13.30
N MET A 5 -3.28 6.37 12.55
CA MET A 5 -2.64 6.22 11.25
C MET A 5 -1.39 5.34 11.38
N LYS A 6 -1.12 4.46 10.41
CA LYS A 6 -0.03 3.49 10.46
C LYS A 6 1.06 3.82 9.46
N LEU A 7 2.31 3.61 9.85
CA LEU A 7 3.46 3.75 8.98
C LEU A 7 3.77 2.45 8.24
N CYS A 8 3.88 2.52 6.91
CA CYS A 8 4.36 1.46 6.05
C CYS A 8 5.68 1.90 5.38
N VAL A 9 6.77 1.22 5.70
CA VAL A 9 8.13 1.54 5.20
C VAL A 9 8.37 0.80 3.88
N SER A 10 8.72 1.53 2.82
CA SER A 10 9.05 0.92 1.52
C SER A 10 10.45 0.35 1.49
N LEU A 11 10.58 -0.92 1.10
CA LEU A 11 11.85 -1.63 0.92
C LEU A 11 12.23 -1.64 -0.58
N ASP A 12 12.63 -0.48 -1.10
CA ASP A 12 12.89 -0.25 -2.53
C ASP A 12 14.39 -0.04 -2.84
N LEU A 13 15.30 -0.39 -1.91
CA LEU A 13 16.74 -0.31 -2.09
C LEU A 13 17.26 -1.34 -3.14
N PRO A 14 18.44 -1.08 -3.75
CA PRO A 14 18.94 -1.89 -4.87
C PRO A 14 19.15 -3.36 -4.56
N THR A 15 19.54 -3.71 -3.35
CA THR A 15 19.87 -5.10 -2.96
C THR A 15 19.02 -5.61 -1.79
N ALA A 16 18.93 -6.92 -1.63
CA ALA A 16 18.31 -7.52 -0.45
C ALA A 16 19.05 -7.13 0.82
N GLU A 17 20.38 -7.15 0.80
CA GLU A 17 21.23 -6.82 1.95
C GLU A 17 20.96 -5.40 2.46
N GLU A 18 20.90 -4.39 1.57
CA GLU A 18 20.60 -3.01 1.96
C GLU A 18 19.22 -2.90 2.61
N ASN A 19 18.19 -3.57 2.04
CA ASN A 19 16.85 -3.58 2.63
C ASN A 19 16.83 -4.28 4.00
N LEU A 20 17.51 -5.43 4.14
CA LEU A 20 17.58 -6.16 5.41
C LEU A 20 18.35 -5.36 6.48
N ASN A 21 19.39 -4.61 6.10
CA ASN A 21 20.11 -3.74 7.02
C ASN A 21 19.21 -2.59 7.51
N LEU A 22 18.46 -1.94 6.62
CA LEU A 22 17.45 -0.96 7.02
C LEU A 22 16.44 -1.56 8.02
N VAL A 23 15.92 -2.76 7.72
CA VAL A 23 14.93 -3.43 8.57
C VAL A 23 15.49 -3.76 9.96
N LYS A 24 16.76 -4.17 10.05
CA LYS A 24 17.43 -4.42 11.34
C LYS A 24 17.54 -3.15 12.20
N GLU A 25 17.75 -1.98 11.59
CA GLU A 25 17.80 -0.70 12.32
C GLU A 25 16.45 -0.30 12.91
N ILE A 26 15.36 -0.66 12.23
CA ILE A 26 14.00 -0.28 12.63
C ILE A 26 13.20 -1.42 13.28
N LYS A 27 13.82 -2.54 13.61
CA LYS A 27 13.18 -3.78 14.07
C LYS A 27 12.35 -3.65 15.36
N ASP A 28 12.63 -2.65 16.17
CA ASP A 28 11.97 -2.42 17.44
C ASP A 28 10.72 -1.52 17.34
N PHE A 29 10.41 -1.02 16.15
CA PHE A 29 9.23 -0.20 15.91
C PHE A 29 8.03 -1.01 15.38
N ASP A 30 6.83 -0.59 15.75
CA ASP A 30 5.59 -1.14 15.20
C ASP A 30 5.31 -0.48 13.83
N VAL A 31 5.85 -1.06 12.77
CA VAL A 31 5.74 -0.60 11.40
C VAL A 31 5.36 -1.74 10.46
N TRP A 32 4.69 -1.37 9.38
CA TRP A 32 4.49 -2.25 8.23
C TRP A 32 5.68 -2.15 7.27
N LEU A 33 5.98 -3.24 6.56
CA LEU A 33 7.02 -3.30 5.55
C LEU A 33 6.39 -3.53 4.18
N LYS A 34 6.59 -2.60 3.23
CA LYS A 34 6.14 -2.76 1.85
C LYS A 34 7.24 -3.40 1.01
N VAL A 35 6.93 -4.57 0.44
CA VAL A 35 7.77 -5.25 -0.55
C VAL A 35 7.14 -5.06 -1.93
N GLY A 36 7.77 -4.25 -2.77
CA GLY A 36 7.31 -3.95 -4.13
C GLY A 36 7.95 -4.85 -5.19
N PHE A 37 7.66 -4.57 -6.47
CA PHE A 37 8.14 -5.35 -7.62
C PHE A 37 9.63 -5.63 -7.59
N ARG A 38 10.47 -4.60 -7.37
CA ARG A 38 11.93 -4.74 -7.44
C ARG A 38 12.43 -5.83 -6.50
N SER A 39 12.07 -5.74 -5.24
CA SER A 39 12.53 -6.67 -4.21
C SER A 39 11.92 -8.06 -4.41
N TYR A 40 10.62 -8.14 -4.71
CA TYR A 40 9.96 -9.43 -4.87
C TYR A 40 10.39 -10.19 -6.13
N ILE A 41 10.57 -9.50 -7.27
CA ILE A 41 11.03 -10.16 -8.52
C ILE A 41 12.47 -10.66 -8.37
N ARG A 42 13.32 -9.92 -7.65
CA ARG A 42 14.71 -10.30 -7.43
C ARG A 42 14.85 -11.45 -6.44
N ASP A 43 14.14 -11.39 -5.31
CA ASP A 43 14.43 -12.20 -4.13
C ASP A 43 13.27 -13.16 -3.76
N GLY A 44 12.08 -12.96 -4.29
CA GLY A 44 10.92 -13.84 -4.13
C GLY A 44 10.43 -13.99 -2.68
N LYS A 45 9.86 -15.17 -2.41
CA LYS A 45 9.31 -15.53 -1.09
C LYS A 45 10.40 -15.58 0.00
N ALA A 46 11.62 -15.97 -0.35
CA ALA A 46 12.75 -16.04 0.59
C ALA A 46 12.99 -14.70 1.29
N PHE A 47 12.86 -13.58 0.58
CA PHE A 47 12.98 -12.26 1.18
C PHE A 47 11.92 -11.98 2.25
N LEU A 48 10.68 -12.46 2.06
CA LEU A 48 9.62 -12.33 3.07
C LEU A 48 9.94 -13.17 4.32
N GLU A 49 10.52 -14.34 4.13
CA GLU A 49 10.98 -15.22 5.22
C GLU A 49 12.13 -14.55 6.02
N ASP A 50 13.09 -13.92 5.32
CA ASP A 50 14.18 -13.16 5.95
C ASP A 50 13.66 -11.98 6.80
N LEU A 51 12.65 -11.24 6.31
CA LEU A 51 12.02 -10.17 7.07
C LEU A 51 11.38 -10.68 8.36
N LYS A 52 10.62 -11.78 8.28
CA LYS A 52 10.00 -12.43 9.46
C LYS A 52 11.04 -13.04 10.41
N ALA A 53 12.21 -13.45 9.92
CA ALA A 53 13.31 -13.92 10.77
C ALA A 53 13.95 -12.79 11.59
N ILE A 54 13.96 -11.55 11.09
CA ILE A 54 14.44 -10.38 11.86
C ILE A 54 13.45 -10.03 12.98
N ASN A 55 12.16 -9.98 12.67
CA ASN A 55 11.10 -9.78 13.65
C ASN A 55 9.80 -10.45 13.16
N PRO A 56 9.32 -11.53 13.79
CA PRO A 56 8.12 -12.25 13.37
C PRO A 56 6.84 -11.42 13.46
N ASN A 57 6.84 -10.33 14.22
CA ASN A 57 5.70 -9.43 14.38
C ASN A 57 5.57 -8.40 13.26
N PHE A 58 6.57 -8.23 12.40
CA PHE A 58 6.44 -7.33 11.25
C PHE A 58 5.23 -7.70 10.39
N LYS A 59 4.47 -6.69 10.03
CA LYS A 59 3.37 -6.80 9.06
C LYS A 59 3.91 -6.52 7.67
N ILE A 60 3.63 -7.40 6.71
CA ILE A 60 4.14 -7.29 5.33
C ILE A 60 3.01 -6.93 4.37
N PHE A 61 3.19 -5.81 3.67
CA PHE A 61 2.39 -5.41 2.51
C PHE A 61 3.12 -5.82 1.23
N LEU A 62 2.59 -6.80 0.51
CA LEU A 62 3.10 -7.26 -0.79
C LEU A 62 2.46 -6.44 -1.91
N ASP A 63 3.21 -5.49 -2.47
CA ASP A 63 2.74 -4.47 -3.43
C ASP A 63 3.02 -4.90 -4.88
N LEU A 64 2.21 -5.83 -5.42
CA LEU A 64 2.34 -6.41 -6.77
C LEU A 64 1.27 -5.91 -7.75
N LYS A 65 0.24 -5.21 -7.30
CA LYS A 65 -0.82 -4.64 -8.16
C LYS A 65 -1.36 -5.66 -9.17
N LEU A 66 -1.81 -6.82 -8.69
CA LEU A 66 -2.28 -7.90 -9.56
C LEU A 66 -3.34 -7.38 -10.53
N TYR A 67 -3.13 -7.63 -11.81
CA TYR A 67 -4.01 -7.20 -12.88
C TYR A 67 -4.00 -8.20 -14.02
N ASP A 68 -5.02 -9.03 -14.07
CA ASP A 68 -5.19 -10.09 -15.06
C ASP A 68 -6.70 -10.47 -15.17
N ILE A 69 -7.03 -11.52 -15.91
CA ILE A 69 -8.38 -12.08 -15.91
C ILE A 69 -8.75 -12.64 -14.53
N PRO A 70 -10.06 -12.72 -14.19
CA PRO A 70 -10.52 -13.01 -12.83
C PRO A 70 -9.91 -14.26 -12.19
N ASN A 71 -9.82 -15.37 -12.90
CA ASN A 71 -9.29 -16.62 -12.35
C ASN A 71 -7.79 -16.54 -12.07
N THR A 72 -6.99 -15.95 -12.98
CA THR A 72 -5.55 -15.79 -12.79
C THR A 72 -5.24 -14.90 -11.58
N MET A 73 -6.00 -13.80 -11.40
CA MET A 73 -5.87 -12.96 -10.20
C MET A 73 -6.22 -13.72 -8.93
N ALA A 74 -7.29 -14.52 -8.97
CA ALA A 74 -7.74 -15.30 -7.83
C ALA A 74 -6.74 -16.41 -7.45
N ASP A 75 -6.15 -17.09 -8.44
CA ASP A 75 -5.13 -18.10 -8.22
C ASP A 75 -3.87 -17.49 -7.57
N ALA A 76 -3.43 -16.34 -8.08
CA ALA A 76 -2.30 -15.60 -7.50
C ALA A 76 -2.59 -15.14 -6.05
N ALA A 77 -3.79 -14.65 -5.79
CA ALA A 77 -4.22 -14.23 -4.46
C ALA A 77 -4.28 -15.41 -3.47
N GLU A 78 -4.74 -16.57 -3.91
CA GLU A 78 -4.75 -17.81 -3.13
C GLU A 78 -3.34 -18.25 -2.74
N GLU A 79 -2.39 -18.24 -3.68
CA GLU A 79 -0.99 -18.57 -3.39
C GLU A 79 -0.36 -17.56 -2.40
N ILE A 80 -0.61 -16.25 -2.57
CA ILE A 80 -0.14 -15.23 -1.62
C ILE A 80 -0.70 -15.49 -0.21
N ALA A 81 -2.00 -15.79 -0.11
CA ALA A 81 -2.65 -16.05 1.17
C ALA A 81 -2.11 -17.32 1.84
N LYS A 82 -1.83 -18.37 1.05
CA LYS A 82 -1.25 -19.63 1.54
C LYS A 82 0.21 -19.50 2.02
N PHE A 83 0.94 -18.44 1.62
CA PHE A 83 2.29 -18.21 2.16
C PHE A 83 2.30 -18.07 3.68
N GLY A 84 1.25 -17.50 4.27
CA GLY A 84 1.20 -17.22 5.71
C GLY A 84 2.21 -16.16 6.18
N LEU A 85 2.81 -15.41 5.25
CA LEU A 85 3.84 -14.40 5.50
C LEU A 85 3.34 -12.98 5.22
N VAL A 86 2.28 -12.86 4.41
CA VAL A 86 1.76 -11.60 3.90
C VAL A 86 0.53 -11.19 4.70
N ASP A 87 0.52 -9.97 5.22
CA ASP A 87 -0.59 -9.42 6.00
C ASP A 87 -1.50 -8.50 5.14
N MET A 88 -1.00 -8.05 3.99
CA MET A 88 -1.73 -7.22 3.01
C MET A 88 -1.13 -7.43 1.62
N PHE A 89 -1.96 -7.45 0.58
CA PHE A 89 -1.51 -7.33 -0.81
C PHE A 89 -2.47 -6.48 -1.62
N ASN A 90 -2.13 -6.18 -2.87
CA ASN A 90 -3.00 -5.37 -3.70
C ASN A 90 -3.24 -5.93 -5.11
N VAL A 91 -4.40 -5.57 -5.61
CA VAL A 91 -4.84 -5.72 -7.00
C VAL A 91 -4.98 -4.34 -7.65
N HIS A 92 -5.35 -4.25 -8.92
CA HIS A 92 -5.67 -2.97 -9.57
C HIS A 92 -7.19 -2.83 -9.78
N ALA A 93 -7.78 -1.69 -9.39
CA ALA A 93 -9.22 -1.46 -9.47
C ALA A 93 -9.76 -1.49 -10.92
N SER A 94 -8.92 -1.13 -11.91
CA SER A 94 -9.29 -1.24 -13.33
C SER A 94 -9.45 -2.67 -13.85
N SER A 95 -9.14 -3.70 -13.04
CA SER A 95 -9.50 -5.10 -13.36
C SER A 95 -11.02 -5.34 -13.30
N GLY A 96 -11.77 -4.43 -12.66
CA GLY A 96 -13.22 -4.42 -12.60
C GLY A 96 -13.81 -5.29 -11.47
N VAL A 97 -15.08 -5.04 -11.17
CA VAL A 97 -15.80 -5.65 -10.06
C VAL A 97 -15.71 -7.18 -10.10
N LYS A 98 -15.89 -7.79 -11.29
CA LYS A 98 -15.87 -9.26 -11.42
C LYS A 98 -14.55 -9.88 -11.00
N ALA A 99 -13.41 -9.29 -11.42
CA ALA A 99 -12.11 -9.83 -11.06
C ALA A 99 -11.82 -9.66 -9.56
N MET A 100 -12.12 -8.49 -9.01
CA MET A 100 -11.96 -8.19 -7.58
C MET A 100 -12.82 -9.10 -6.70
N SER A 101 -14.11 -9.30 -7.03
CA SER A 101 -14.98 -10.21 -6.29
C SER A 101 -14.51 -11.66 -6.37
N THR A 102 -14.00 -12.10 -7.53
CA THR A 102 -13.46 -13.48 -7.68
C THR A 102 -12.24 -13.70 -6.78
N VAL A 103 -11.38 -12.67 -6.62
CA VAL A 103 -10.25 -12.71 -5.66
C VAL A 103 -10.76 -12.92 -4.24
N MET A 104 -11.72 -12.10 -3.80
CA MET A 104 -12.27 -12.18 -2.44
C MET A 104 -12.98 -13.51 -2.16
N ASP A 105 -13.75 -14.00 -3.11
CA ASP A 105 -14.41 -15.31 -3.01
C ASP A 105 -13.42 -16.46 -2.87
N ARG A 106 -12.29 -16.40 -3.59
CA ARG A 106 -11.25 -17.45 -3.56
C ARG A 106 -10.55 -17.55 -2.21
N ILE A 107 -10.31 -16.43 -1.54
CA ILE A 107 -9.53 -16.41 -0.29
C ILE A 107 -10.39 -16.32 0.98
N LYS A 108 -11.72 -16.21 0.87
CA LYS A 108 -12.60 -15.94 2.02
C LYS A 108 -12.49 -16.95 3.17
N ASP A 109 -12.27 -18.22 2.85
CA ASP A 109 -12.19 -19.31 3.82
C ASP A 109 -10.76 -19.65 4.27
N ILE A 110 -9.75 -18.90 3.78
CA ILE A 110 -8.36 -19.11 4.21
C ILE A 110 -8.16 -18.47 5.59
N PRO A 111 -7.70 -19.25 6.59
CA PRO A 111 -7.45 -18.72 7.93
C PRO A 111 -6.40 -17.60 7.89
N ASN A 112 -6.65 -16.52 8.63
CA ASN A 112 -5.77 -15.34 8.67
C ASN A 112 -5.45 -14.76 7.29
N LYS A 113 -6.44 -14.77 6.39
CA LYS A 113 -6.28 -14.19 5.06
C LYS A 113 -5.75 -12.75 5.16
N PRO A 114 -4.86 -12.34 4.24
CA PRO A 114 -4.36 -10.97 4.21
C PRO A 114 -5.48 -9.98 3.85
N LEU A 115 -5.29 -8.72 4.25
CA LEU A 115 -6.08 -7.61 3.71
C LEU A 115 -5.81 -7.46 2.21
N VAL A 116 -6.84 -7.14 1.45
CA VAL A 116 -6.73 -6.86 0.01
C VAL A 116 -7.06 -5.41 -0.25
N LEU A 117 -6.17 -4.70 -0.93
CA LEU A 117 -6.42 -3.33 -1.38
C LEU A 117 -6.46 -3.27 -2.91
N ALA A 118 -7.20 -2.32 -3.48
CA ALA A 118 -7.15 -2.08 -4.92
C ALA A 118 -6.53 -0.72 -5.24
N VAL A 119 -5.57 -0.69 -6.17
CA VAL A 119 -4.96 0.56 -6.62
C VAL A 119 -5.94 1.33 -7.52
N THR A 120 -6.25 2.58 -7.16
CA THR A 120 -7.14 3.46 -7.95
C THR A 120 -6.40 4.19 -9.05
N ALA A 121 -5.50 5.09 -8.68
CA ALA A 121 -4.67 5.86 -9.60
C ALA A 121 -3.25 5.97 -9.06
N LEU A 122 -2.26 5.74 -9.91
CA LEU A 122 -0.86 5.88 -9.52
C LEU A 122 -0.53 7.35 -9.22
N THR A 123 0.22 7.60 -8.16
CA THR A 123 0.60 8.96 -7.73
C THR A 123 1.59 9.67 -8.65
N SER A 124 2.15 8.94 -9.63
CA SER A 124 2.98 9.49 -10.70
C SER A 124 2.17 10.15 -11.84
N PHE A 125 0.87 9.86 -11.95
CA PHE A 125 0.01 10.54 -12.90
C PHE A 125 -0.30 11.97 -12.47
N ASP A 126 -0.21 12.91 -13.40
CA ASP A 126 -1.00 14.13 -13.38
C ASP A 126 -2.35 13.91 -14.09
N ASN A 127 -3.23 14.91 -14.04
CA ASN A 127 -4.59 14.76 -14.58
C ASN A 127 -4.62 14.58 -16.10
N GLU A 128 -3.69 15.22 -16.82
CA GLU A 128 -3.59 15.13 -18.29
C GLU A 128 -3.20 13.71 -18.74
N ALA A 129 -2.12 13.19 -18.17
CA ALA A 129 -1.63 11.84 -18.47
C ALA A 129 -2.65 10.76 -18.06
N PHE A 130 -3.34 10.96 -16.94
CA PHE A 130 -4.39 10.05 -16.50
C PHE A 130 -5.59 10.05 -17.45
N LYS A 131 -6.04 11.24 -17.85
CA LYS A 131 -7.17 11.41 -18.77
C LYS A 131 -6.89 10.81 -20.16
N ALA A 132 -5.64 10.85 -20.61
CA ALA A 132 -5.22 10.19 -21.86
C ALA A 132 -5.42 8.66 -21.82
N VAL A 133 -5.35 8.04 -20.64
CA VAL A 133 -5.53 6.58 -20.46
C VAL A 133 -6.99 6.22 -20.14
N TYR A 134 -7.63 6.97 -19.25
CA TYR A 134 -8.93 6.59 -18.67
C TYR A 134 -10.11 7.43 -19.20
N ASN A 135 -9.87 8.45 -20.03
CA ASN A 135 -10.90 9.40 -20.55
C ASN A 135 -11.73 10.11 -19.46
N GLU A 136 -11.18 10.25 -18.25
CA GLU A 136 -11.87 10.82 -17.10
C GLU A 136 -10.84 11.48 -16.18
N ASP A 137 -11.25 12.47 -15.39
CA ASP A 137 -10.37 13.13 -14.42
C ASP A 137 -10.02 12.21 -13.26
N ILE A 138 -8.79 12.35 -12.70
CA ILE A 138 -8.26 11.49 -11.65
C ILE A 138 -9.21 11.40 -10.45
N ALA A 139 -9.66 12.54 -9.92
CA ALA A 139 -10.48 12.56 -8.70
C ALA A 139 -11.81 11.81 -8.89
N SER A 140 -12.51 12.07 -10.00
CA SER A 140 -13.77 11.40 -10.35
C SER A 140 -13.56 9.89 -10.52
N LYS A 141 -12.53 9.52 -11.28
CA LYS A 141 -12.26 8.11 -11.58
C LYS A 141 -11.77 7.33 -10.37
N ALA A 142 -10.92 7.92 -9.54
CA ALA A 142 -10.43 7.30 -8.31
C ALA A 142 -11.58 7.00 -7.34
N THR A 143 -12.50 7.95 -7.16
CA THR A 143 -13.71 7.74 -6.35
C THR A 143 -14.59 6.62 -6.91
N LYS A 144 -14.81 6.60 -8.23
CA LYS A 144 -15.57 5.53 -8.89
C LYS A 144 -14.91 4.15 -8.72
N PHE A 145 -13.60 4.06 -8.92
CA PHE A 145 -12.83 2.84 -8.65
C PHE A 145 -12.95 2.39 -7.19
N ALA A 146 -12.92 3.32 -6.24
CA ALA A 146 -13.09 3.00 -4.82
C ALA A 146 -14.49 2.46 -4.50
N ILE A 147 -15.55 3.05 -5.08
CA ILE A 147 -16.92 2.55 -4.95
C ILE A 147 -17.06 1.12 -5.52
N ASP A 148 -16.51 0.87 -6.70
CA ASP A 148 -16.55 -0.46 -7.33
C ASP A 148 -15.70 -1.48 -6.53
N THR A 149 -14.59 -1.05 -5.97
CA THR A 149 -13.74 -1.84 -5.06
C THR A 149 -14.51 -2.22 -3.79
N HIS A 150 -15.17 -1.27 -3.14
CA HIS A 150 -15.97 -1.50 -1.95
C HIS A 150 -17.12 -2.50 -2.22
N LYS A 151 -17.85 -2.33 -3.34
CA LYS A 151 -18.88 -3.26 -3.79
C LYS A 151 -18.37 -4.69 -4.03
N SER A 152 -17.09 -4.83 -4.35
CA SER A 152 -16.44 -6.13 -4.60
C SER A 152 -16.06 -6.87 -3.31
N GLY A 153 -16.25 -6.26 -2.13
CA GLY A 153 -15.89 -6.82 -0.84
C GLY A 153 -14.40 -6.72 -0.51
N ILE A 154 -13.62 -5.92 -1.27
CA ILE A 154 -12.21 -5.61 -1.00
C ILE A 154 -12.12 -4.67 0.20
N ASP A 155 -11.08 -4.82 1.02
CA ASP A 155 -10.94 -4.17 2.33
C ASP A 155 -10.59 -2.67 2.24
N GLY A 156 -10.07 -2.20 1.09
CA GLY A 156 -9.70 -0.81 0.91
C GLY A 156 -9.02 -0.50 -0.41
N VAL A 157 -8.40 0.68 -0.50
CA VAL A 157 -7.71 1.14 -1.70
C VAL A 157 -6.31 1.68 -1.43
N VAL A 158 -5.47 1.63 -2.47
CA VAL A 158 -4.25 2.44 -2.57
C VAL A 158 -4.59 3.66 -3.41
N CYS A 159 -4.53 4.85 -2.82
CA CYS A 159 -4.93 6.11 -3.44
C CYS A 159 -4.01 7.26 -3.01
N SER A 160 -4.18 8.44 -3.58
CA SER A 160 -3.51 9.63 -3.05
C SER A 160 -4.20 10.12 -1.77
N ALA A 161 -3.45 10.76 -0.85
CA ALA A 161 -4.03 11.40 0.33
C ALA A 161 -5.08 12.47 -0.04
N PHE A 162 -5.00 13.07 -1.23
CA PHE A 162 -5.98 14.03 -1.75
C PHE A 162 -7.36 13.42 -2.01
N GLU A 163 -7.46 12.11 -2.18
CA GLU A 163 -8.70 11.40 -2.50
C GLU A 163 -9.29 10.68 -1.29
N SER A 164 -8.51 10.52 -0.21
CA SER A 164 -8.86 9.65 0.91
C SER A 164 -10.19 10.02 1.57
N LEU A 165 -10.41 11.30 1.89
CA LEU A 165 -11.64 11.76 2.53
C LEU A 165 -12.86 11.57 1.64
N ASP A 166 -12.76 11.90 0.35
CA ASP A 166 -13.84 11.71 -0.62
C ASP A 166 -14.17 10.23 -0.80
N ILE A 167 -13.16 9.36 -0.82
CA ILE A 167 -13.34 7.91 -0.89
C ILE A 167 -14.12 7.41 0.33
N LYS A 168 -13.72 7.79 1.54
CA LYS A 168 -14.43 7.41 2.77
C LYS A 168 -15.89 7.91 2.78
N ASN A 169 -16.12 9.13 2.35
CA ASN A 169 -17.47 9.71 2.25
C ASN A 169 -18.38 8.97 1.25
N ASN A 170 -17.81 8.32 0.24
CA ASN A 170 -18.54 7.59 -0.80
C ASN A 170 -18.54 6.06 -0.60
N THR A 171 -17.87 5.56 0.43
CA THR A 171 -17.80 4.13 0.78
C THR A 171 -18.19 3.93 2.25
N SER A 172 -17.23 3.78 3.14
CA SER A 172 -17.46 3.78 4.59
C SER A 172 -16.25 4.30 5.37
N GLU A 173 -16.44 4.66 6.64
CA GLU A 173 -15.35 5.10 7.52
C GLU A 173 -14.30 4.00 7.73
N GLU A 174 -14.72 2.74 7.72
CA GLU A 174 -13.86 1.58 7.91
C GLU A 174 -13.11 1.16 6.63
N PHE A 175 -13.51 1.69 5.46
CA PHE A 175 -12.86 1.36 4.20
C PHE A 175 -11.44 1.91 4.17
N ILE A 176 -10.46 1.02 4.12
CA ILE A 176 -9.04 1.36 4.31
C ILE A 176 -8.52 2.22 3.17
N THR A 177 -7.82 3.30 3.51
CA THR A 177 -7.06 4.11 2.56
C THR A 177 -5.56 4.03 2.88
N LEU A 178 -4.77 3.53 1.92
CA LEU A 178 -3.32 3.47 2.01
C LEU A 178 -2.73 4.44 0.98
N CYS A 179 -1.96 5.41 1.46
CA CYS A 179 -1.49 6.53 0.64
C CYS A 179 0.03 6.53 0.50
N PRO A 180 0.56 6.20 -0.71
CA PRO A 180 1.95 6.46 -1.06
C PRO A 180 2.17 7.94 -1.41
N GLY A 181 3.44 8.31 -1.66
CA GLY A 181 3.78 9.69 -2.01
C GLY A 181 3.83 10.62 -0.81
N ILE A 182 4.01 10.08 0.40
CA ILE A 182 4.10 10.91 1.60
C ILE A 182 5.52 11.45 1.78
N ARG A 183 5.59 12.74 2.12
CA ARG A 183 6.77 13.49 2.49
C ARG A 183 6.54 14.04 3.89
N PRO A 184 6.87 13.26 4.93
CA PRO A 184 6.45 13.51 6.30
C PRO A 184 6.74 14.92 6.82
N PHE A 185 7.85 15.51 6.36
CA PHE A 185 8.34 16.82 6.83
C PHE A 185 8.63 17.80 5.69
N GLY A 186 8.02 17.58 4.50
CA GLY A 186 8.16 18.48 3.34
C GLY A 186 9.38 18.20 2.48
N GLU A 187 9.90 16.98 2.48
CA GLU A 187 11.03 16.57 1.65
C GLU A 187 10.68 16.64 0.14
N ASP A 188 11.71 16.59 -0.70
CA ASP A 188 11.56 16.66 -2.16
C ASP A 188 10.59 15.60 -2.72
N ALA A 189 9.70 16.03 -3.60
CA ALA A 189 8.72 15.18 -4.27
C ALA A 189 9.36 14.10 -5.17
N GLY A 190 10.48 14.44 -5.84
CA GLY A 190 11.12 13.56 -6.82
C GLY A 190 10.23 13.27 -8.03
N ASP A 191 10.01 12.00 -8.34
CA ASP A 191 9.16 11.52 -9.44
C ASP A 191 7.66 11.51 -9.10
N GLN A 192 7.27 11.80 -7.86
CA GLN A 192 5.88 11.85 -7.44
C GLN A 192 5.24 13.20 -7.81
N LYS A 193 4.07 13.18 -8.44
CA LYS A 193 3.31 14.39 -8.80
C LYS A 193 2.36 14.85 -7.71
N ARG A 194 1.88 13.91 -6.90
CA ARG A 194 0.88 14.15 -5.86
C ARG A 194 1.45 13.70 -4.51
N VAL A 195 2.10 14.62 -3.80
CA VAL A 195 2.73 14.39 -2.48
C VAL A 195 1.95 15.10 -1.38
N ALA A 196 1.91 14.51 -0.20
CA ALA A 196 1.28 15.05 0.99
C ALA A 196 2.19 14.89 2.21
N ASP A 197 1.95 15.66 3.26
CA ASP A 197 2.60 15.53 4.55
C ASP A 197 1.72 14.79 5.59
N ILE A 198 2.21 14.65 6.81
CA ILE A 198 1.48 14.00 7.90
C ILE A 198 0.23 14.80 8.31
N PRO A 199 0.30 16.12 8.55
CA PRO A 199 -0.89 16.91 8.90
C PRO A 199 -2.02 16.76 7.88
N PHE A 200 -1.71 16.94 6.60
CA PHE A 200 -2.68 16.77 5.52
C PHE A 200 -3.28 15.36 5.48
N SER A 201 -2.44 14.33 5.69
CA SER A 201 -2.90 12.93 5.72
C SER A 201 -3.88 12.67 6.88
N LYS A 202 -3.64 13.27 8.05
CA LYS A 202 -4.56 13.19 9.21
C LYS A 202 -5.90 13.86 8.92
N GLU A 203 -5.87 15.09 8.38
CA GLU A 203 -7.10 15.84 8.03
C GLU A 203 -7.95 15.07 7.01
N ASN A 204 -7.32 14.32 6.12
CA ASN A 204 -7.99 13.50 5.10
C ASN A 204 -8.25 12.05 5.56
N LYS A 205 -8.13 11.74 6.85
CA LYS A 205 -8.45 10.44 7.46
C LYS A 205 -7.74 9.25 6.80
N VAL A 206 -6.47 9.42 6.41
CA VAL A 206 -5.64 8.36 5.84
C VAL A 206 -5.34 7.31 6.92
N ASP A 207 -5.54 6.02 6.62
CA ASP A 207 -5.26 4.93 7.57
C ASP A 207 -3.81 4.47 7.53
N PHE A 208 -3.19 4.45 6.34
CA PHE A 208 -1.81 4.06 6.16
C PHE A 208 -1.05 5.07 5.30
N ILE A 209 0.10 5.51 5.78
CA ILE A 209 1.06 6.27 4.97
C ILE A 209 2.21 5.38 4.53
N VAL A 210 2.58 5.44 3.25
CA VAL A 210 3.74 4.73 2.73
C VAL A 210 4.90 5.70 2.55
N VAL A 211 5.98 5.46 3.28
CA VAL A 211 7.18 6.30 3.26
C VAL A 211 8.39 5.48 2.80
N GLY A 212 9.07 5.95 1.78
CA GLY A 212 10.25 5.30 1.21
C GLY A 212 11.49 6.17 1.35
N ARG A 213 11.80 6.97 0.33
CA ARG A 213 13.01 7.83 0.23
C ARG A 213 13.31 8.65 1.49
N PRO A 214 12.36 9.31 2.14
CA PRO A 214 12.64 10.03 3.38
C PRO A 214 13.25 9.17 4.49
N ILE A 215 12.97 7.87 4.52
CA ILE A 215 13.53 6.93 5.50
C ILE A 215 14.85 6.33 4.99
N TYR A 216 14.83 5.63 3.84
CA TYR A 216 15.99 4.84 3.43
C TYR A 216 17.15 5.68 2.84
N LYS A 217 16.95 6.98 2.56
CA LYS A 217 18.03 7.92 2.17
C LYS A 217 18.54 8.78 3.34
N ALA A 218 17.93 8.67 4.51
CA ALA A 218 18.37 9.40 5.69
C ALA A 218 19.71 8.85 6.21
N GLU A 219 20.52 9.71 6.80
CA GLU A 219 21.73 9.29 7.53
C GLU A 219 21.39 8.42 8.75
N ASN A 220 20.23 8.67 9.38
CA ASN A 220 19.72 7.91 10.52
C ASN A 220 18.26 7.50 10.29
N PRO A 221 17.99 6.38 9.60
CA PRO A 221 16.63 5.90 9.33
C PRO A 221 15.79 5.67 10.60
N LYS A 222 16.43 5.18 11.67
CA LYS A 222 15.78 4.93 12.96
C LYS A 222 15.20 6.20 13.58
N GLU A 223 15.93 7.30 13.52
CA GLU A 223 15.47 8.60 14.03
C GLU A 223 14.28 9.13 13.22
N VAL A 224 14.34 9.02 11.89
CA VAL A 224 13.25 9.44 11.00
C VAL A 224 11.98 8.63 11.28
N VAL A 225 12.09 7.30 11.41
CA VAL A 225 10.94 6.44 11.76
C VAL A 225 10.36 6.82 13.12
N SER A 226 11.21 7.02 14.14
CA SER A 226 10.77 7.46 15.48
C SER A 226 10.01 8.80 15.41
N LYS A 227 10.54 9.77 14.65
CA LYS A 227 9.90 11.08 14.48
C LYS A 227 8.56 10.99 13.74
N ILE A 228 8.46 10.14 12.72
CA ILE A 228 7.19 9.89 12.01
C ILE A 228 6.17 9.30 12.98
N LEU A 229 6.53 8.23 13.71
CA LEU A 229 5.63 7.55 14.64
C LEU A 229 5.14 8.47 15.78
N ALA A 230 5.97 9.42 16.22
CA ALA A 230 5.56 10.42 17.21
C ALA A 230 4.56 11.46 16.65
N ASN A 231 4.37 11.52 15.32
CA ASN A 231 3.50 12.50 14.66
C ASN A 231 2.29 11.89 13.94
N ILE A 232 2.08 10.58 14.00
CA ILE A 232 0.92 9.90 13.40
C ILE A 232 -0.06 9.37 14.44
#